data_ac7b463b345dd49386a42ef7d93dc2fd
#
_entry.id   ac7b463b345dd49386a42ef7d93dc2fd
#
_cell.length_a   1.000
_cell.length_b   1.000
_cell.length_c   1.000
_cell.angle_alpha   90.00
_cell.angle_beta   90.00
_cell.angle_gamma   90.00
#
_symmetry.space_group_name_H-M   'P 1'
#
loop_
_entity.id
_entity.type
_entity.pdbx_description
1 polymer ?
#
loop_
_entity_poly.entity_id
_entity_poly.type
_entity_poly.pdbx_seq_one_letter_code
_entity_poly.pdbx_strand_id
1 'polypeptide(L)'
;MKTKIRSRRLRSRKAAKPSTVPADHKSAFPETMLRQTAGARKAGLACVKRMPAYLQLLRVLQAEGQRHVSGTVLASVHNLESVIVRKDLAMTGAVGTPRIGFGITGLITAIERFLGWDNQTKAVLVGVGSLGTALLGYHGFQNFGFRIVGAFDHDPKIIGKWVHGRKVQGMDQLVPFVRRGEILLGVLTVPASVAQETAELMARAGIKGIWNFTPVKLELPDAVISQKEDLAEGLAVLSHRLHQSH
;
A
#
# COMPACT_ATOMS: atom_id res chain seq x y z
N MET A 1 13.42 -62.24 -43.19
CA MET A 1 12.26 -61.33 -43.07
C MET A 1 12.76 -59.96 -42.68
N LYS A 2 12.72 -59.00 -43.61
CA LYS A 2 13.24 -57.64 -43.45
C LYS A 2 12.07 -56.71 -43.18
N THR A 3 11.98 -56.14 -41.98
CA THR A 3 10.92 -55.18 -41.59
C THR A 3 11.42 -53.76 -41.85
N LYS A 4 10.78 -53.07 -42.79
CA LYS A 4 10.99 -51.66 -43.15
C LYS A 4 10.48 -50.70 -42.05
N ILE A 5 11.38 -49.91 -41.45
CA ILE A 5 11.02 -48.80 -40.58
C ILE A 5 10.79 -47.56 -41.44
N ARG A 6 9.56 -47.04 -41.45
CA ARG A 6 9.18 -45.78 -42.12
C ARG A 6 9.61 -44.61 -41.25
N SER A 7 10.53 -43.79 -41.78
CA SER A 7 10.90 -42.47 -41.19
C SER A 7 9.80 -41.45 -41.42
N ARG A 8 9.20 -40.96 -40.33
CA ARG A 8 8.25 -39.88 -40.32
C ARG A 8 9.02 -38.52 -40.25
N ARG A 9 8.99 -37.74 -41.33
CA ARG A 9 9.54 -36.38 -41.40
C ARG A 9 8.79 -35.48 -40.40
N LEU A 10 9.53 -34.89 -39.43
CA LEU A 10 9.03 -33.78 -38.61
C LEU A 10 8.96 -32.53 -39.46
N ARG A 11 7.79 -31.97 -39.58
CA ARG A 11 7.56 -30.65 -40.16
C ARG A 11 8.04 -29.58 -39.14
N SER A 12 8.98 -28.74 -39.57
CA SER A 12 9.46 -27.58 -38.84
C SER A 12 8.31 -26.60 -38.56
N ARG A 13 8.03 -26.36 -37.29
CA ARG A 13 7.15 -25.28 -36.84
C ARG A 13 7.91 -23.95 -36.99
N LYS A 14 7.41 -23.08 -37.85
CA LYS A 14 7.84 -21.68 -37.96
C LYS A 14 7.71 -21.00 -36.61
N ALA A 15 8.80 -20.39 -36.12
CA ALA A 15 8.82 -19.54 -34.94
C ALA A 15 7.89 -18.32 -35.16
N ALA A 16 6.96 -18.14 -34.25
CA ALA A 16 6.12 -16.94 -34.20
C ALA A 16 6.97 -15.76 -33.72
N LYS A 17 6.89 -14.63 -34.43
CA LYS A 17 7.51 -13.36 -34.05
C LYS A 17 6.92 -12.88 -32.73
N PRO A 18 7.74 -12.27 -31.82
CA PRO A 18 7.21 -11.66 -30.61
C PRO A 18 6.34 -10.46 -30.99
N SER A 19 5.12 -10.44 -30.48
CA SER A 19 4.21 -9.29 -30.58
C SER A 19 4.80 -8.13 -29.77
N THR A 20 5.05 -7.02 -30.44
CA THR A 20 5.37 -5.73 -29.84
C THR A 20 4.17 -5.26 -29.01
N VAL A 21 4.34 -5.22 -27.68
CA VAL A 21 3.42 -4.57 -26.75
C VAL A 21 3.63 -3.06 -26.90
N PRO A 22 2.57 -2.25 -27.09
CA PRO A 22 2.71 -0.80 -27.14
C PRO A 22 3.17 -0.27 -25.78
N ALA A 23 4.30 0.42 -25.74
CA ALA A 23 4.74 1.21 -24.62
C ALA A 23 3.94 2.52 -24.59
N ASP A 24 2.82 2.57 -23.89
CA ASP A 24 2.18 3.82 -23.45
C ASP A 24 1.24 3.53 -22.26
N HIS A 25 1.81 3.45 -21.07
CA HIS A 25 1.09 3.72 -19.84
C HIS A 25 1.91 4.71 -19.02
N LYS A 26 1.74 5.99 -19.34
CA LYS A 26 2.04 7.09 -18.44
C LYS A 26 1.13 6.96 -17.23
N SER A 27 1.59 6.29 -16.18
CA SER A 27 0.96 6.32 -14.85
C SER A 27 1.32 7.63 -14.15
N ALA A 28 0.76 8.73 -14.65
CA ALA A 28 0.70 9.95 -13.87
C ALA A 28 -0.44 9.76 -12.87
N PHE A 29 -0.16 9.89 -11.56
CA PHE A 29 -1.20 10.22 -10.60
C PHE A 29 -1.93 11.45 -11.16
N PRO A 30 -3.26 11.42 -11.34
CA PRO A 30 -3.96 12.57 -11.89
C PRO A 30 -3.72 13.76 -10.97
N GLU A 31 -3.19 14.86 -11.49
CA GLU A 31 -3.02 16.14 -10.75
C GLU A 31 -4.34 16.61 -10.11
N THR A 32 -5.46 16.16 -10.62
CA THR A 32 -6.80 16.34 -10.07
C THR A 32 -6.96 15.77 -8.65
N MET A 33 -6.25 14.70 -8.29
CA MET A 33 -6.32 14.16 -6.92
C MET A 33 -5.60 15.06 -5.90
N LEU A 34 -4.54 15.75 -6.30
CA LEU A 34 -3.81 16.67 -5.41
C LEU A 34 -4.57 17.99 -5.16
N ARG A 35 -5.43 18.42 -6.07
CA ARG A 35 -6.19 19.69 -5.94
C ARG A 35 -7.50 19.57 -5.16
N GLN A 36 -8.12 18.39 -5.06
CA GLN A 36 -9.38 18.20 -4.32
C GLN A 36 -9.20 18.12 -2.79
N THR A 37 -7.97 18.07 -2.28
CA THR A 37 -7.69 17.80 -0.86
C THR A 37 -7.62 19.02 0.04
N ALA A 38 -7.67 20.24 -0.46
CA ALA A 38 -7.47 21.44 0.37
C ALA A 38 -8.69 21.83 1.24
N GLY A 39 -9.92 21.60 0.80
CA GLY A 39 -11.15 21.96 1.54
C GLY A 39 -11.78 20.82 2.34
N ALA A 40 -11.52 19.55 1.98
CA ALA A 40 -12.10 18.35 2.60
C ALA A 40 -11.25 17.78 3.76
N ARG A 41 -10.16 18.45 4.13
CA ARG A 41 -9.02 17.88 4.88
C ARG A 41 -9.29 17.36 6.30
N LYS A 42 -10.31 17.80 7.03
CA LYS A 42 -10.54 17.29 8.40
C LYS A 42 -11.59 16.19 8.50
N ALA A 43 -12.71 16.30 7.81
CA ALA A 43 -13.76 15.28 7.83
C ALA A 43 -13.37 14.04 7.00
N GLY A 44 -12.62 14.21 5.90
CA GLY A 44 -12.15 13.14 5.04
C GLY A 44 -11.12 12.20 5.68
N LEU A 45 -10.22 12.71 6.52
CA LEU A 45 -9.16 11.89 7.12
C LEU A 45 -9.71 10.83 8.10
N ALA A 46 -10.72 11.19 8.89
CA ALA A 46 -11.37 10.22 9.78
C ALA A 46 -12.08 9.10 9.00
N CYS A 47 -12.72 9.43 7.88
CA CYS A 47 -13.30 8.47 6.96
C CYS A 47 -12.22 7.54 6.38
N VAL A 48 -11.12 8.10 5.83
CA VAL A 48 -10.01 7.32 5.28
C VAL A 48 -9.45 6.34 6.31
N LYS A 49 -9.29 6.76 7.57
CA LYS A 49 -8.78 5.90 8.66
C LYS A 49 -9.72 4.71 8.99
N ARG A 50 -11.03 4.82 8.72
CA ARG A 50 -11.99 3.73 8.96
C ARG A 50 -12.10 2.74 7.80
N MET A 51 -11.75 3.14 6.57
CA MET A 51 -11.90 2.30 5.38
C MET A 51 -11.18 0.94 5.45
N PRO A 52 -9.96 0.83 6.00
CA PRO A 52 -9.30 -0.47 6.16
C PRO A 52 -10.11 -1.47 7.00
N ALA A 53 -10.74 -1.00 8.08
CA ALA A 53 -11.58 -1.84 8.93
C ALA A 53 -12.85 -2.30 8.20
N TYR A 54 -13.49 -1.41 7.43
CA TYR A 54 -14.62 -1.79 6.59
C TYR A 54 -14.22 -2.85 5.55
N LEU A 55 -13.08 -2.68 4.88
CA LEU A 55 -12.58 -3.67 3.91
C LEU A 55 -12.34 -5.04 4.56
N GLN A 56 -11.76 -5.05 5.75
CA GLN A 56 -11.50 -6.32 6.46
C GLN A 56 -12.80 -7.06 6.73
N LEU A 57 -13.83 -6.39 7.25
CA LEU A 57 -15.14 -6.99 7.50
C LEU A 57 -15.79 -7.45 6.19
N LEU A 58 -15.76 -6.62 5.14
CA LEU A 58 -16.35 -6.97 3.84
C LEU A 58 -15.71 -8.21 3.23
N ARG A 59 -14.40 -8.38 3.36
CA ARG A 59 -13.69 -9.57 2.88
C ARG A 59 -14.05 -10.83 3.67
N VAL A 60 -14.27 -10.71 4.98
CA VAL A 60 -14.79 -11.82 5.81
C VAL A 60 -16.19 -12.21 5.35
N LEU A 61 -17.11 -11.25 5.25
CA LEU A 61 -18.48 -11.51 4.78
C LEU A 61 -18.52 -12.11 3.37
N GLN A 62 -17.63 -11.66 2.49
CA GLN A 62 -17.49 -12.22 1.13
C GLN A 62 -17.02 -13.68 1.16
N ALA A 63 -16.06 -14.00 2.02
CA ALA A 63 -15.58 -15.39 2.20
C ALA A 63 -16.66 -16.31 2.79
N GLU A 64 -17.58 -15.76 3.60
CA GLU A 64 -18.77 -16.45 4.11
C GLU A 64 -19.88 -16.61 3.06
N GLY A 65 -19.67 -16.12 1.83
CA GLY A 65 -20.64 -16.23 0.73
C GLY A 65 -21.74 -15.16 0.75
N GLN A 66 -21.63 -14.15 1.59
CA GLN A 66 -22.59 -13.04 1.61
C GLN A 66 -22.40 -12.16 0.37
N ARG A 67 -23.51 -11.74 -0.23
CA ARG A 67 -23.51 -10.90 -1.44
C ARG A 67 -23.80 -9.43 -1.14
N HIS A 68 -24.48 -9.13 -0.05
CA HIS A 68 -24.91 -7.79 0.31
C HIS A 68 -24.66 -7.51 1.78
N VAL A 69 -24.43 -6.25 2.12
CA VAL A 69 -24.28 -5.77 3.50
C VAL A 69 -25.04 -4.45 3.68
N SER A 70 -25.69 -4.28 4.82
CA SER A 70 -26.31 -3.00 5.16
C SER A 70 -25.32 -2.07 5.86
N GLY A 71 -25.52 -0.76 5.72
CA GLY A 71 -24.75 0.24 6.48
C GLY A 71 -24.94 0.09 8.00
N THR A 72 -26.06 -0.48 8.44
CA THR A 72 -26.35 -0.75 9.86
C THR A 72 -25.47 -1.88 10.39
N VAL A 73 -25.23 -2.94 9.62
CA VAL A 73 -24.32 -4.03 10.00
C VAL A 73 -22.89 -3.51 10.14
N LEU A 74 -22.40 -2.73 9.17
CA LEU A 74 -21.09 -2.09 9.26
C LEU A 74 -20.98 -1.19 10.49
N ALA A 75 -22.03 -0.41 10.79
CA ALA A 75 -22.06 0.49 11.93
C ALA A 75 -22.00 -0.28 13.27
N SER A 76 -22.78 -1.34 13.40
CA SER A 76 -22.85 -2.15 14.61
C SER A 76 -21.49 -2.81 14.92
N VAL A 77 -20.84 -3.43 13.92
CA VAL A 77 -19.56 -4.11 14.12
C VAL A 77 -18.45 -3.15 14.54
N HIS A 78 -18.50 -1.90 14.05
CA HIS A 78 -17.47 -0.91 14.35
C HIS A 78 -17.85 0.07 15.48
N ASN A 79 -18.97 -0.16 16.19
CA ASN A 79 -19.49 0.73 17.25
C ASN A 79 -19.61 2.18 16.77
N LEU A 80 -20.19 2.36 15.57
CA LEU A 80 -20.40 3.66 14.94
C LEU A 80 -21.89 3.91 14.72
N GLU A 81 -22.26 5.17 14.62
CA GLU A 81 -23.59 5.52 14.16
C GLU A 81 -23.77 5.22 12.65
N SER A 82 -24.92 4.70 12.26
CA SER A 82 -25.22 4.35 10.87
C SER A 82 -25.16 5.55 9.91
N VAL A 83 -25.36 6.76 10.43
CA VAL A 83 -25.21 8.02 9.67
C VAL A 83 -23.74 8.25 9.28
N ILE A 84 -22.80 7.98 10.20
CA ILE A 84 -21.36 8.12 9.93
C ILE A 84 -20.95 7.15 8.82
N VAL A 85 -21.32 5.88 8.96
CA VAL A 85 -20.97 4.85 7.96
C VAL A 85 -21.57 5.20 6.58
N ARG A 86 -22.83 5.65 6.52
CA ARG A 86 -23.44 6.06 5.25
C ARG A 86 -22.69 7.24 4.60
N LYS A 87 -22.27 8.24 5.39
CA LYS A 87 -21.45 9.36 4.89
C LYS A 87 -20.09 8.87 4.39
N ASP A 88 -19.45 7.98 5.12
CA ASP A 88 -18.16 7.38 4.72
C ASP A 88 -18.29 6.64 3.39
N LEU A 89 -19.29 5.76 3.26
CA LEU A 89 -19.50 5.00 2.04
C LEU A 89 -19.87 5.90 0.85
N ALA A 90 -20.65 6.96 1.08
CA ALA A 90 -20.95 7.92 0.03
C ALA A 90 -19.70 8.60 -0.55
N MET A 91 -18.64 8.81 0.26
CA MET A 91 -17.36 9.37 -0.22
C MET A 91 -16.64 8.44 -1.20
N THR A 92 -16.88 7.14 -1.14
CA THR A 92 -16.31 6.17 -2.09
C THR A 92 -17.04 6.14 -3.44
N GLY A 93 -18.18 6.82 -3.55
CA GLY A 93 -19.07 6.74 -4.71
C GLY A 93 -19.93 5.48 -4.76
N ALA A 94 -19.85 4.61 -3.73
CA ALA A 94 -20.70 3.42 -3.67
C ALA A 94 -22.17 3.79 -3.46
N VAL A 95 -23.05 3.15 -4.24
CA VAL A 95 -24.50 3.34 -4.15
C VAL A 95 -25.14 2.06 -3.61
N GLY A 96 -25.87 2.19 -2.51
CA GLY A 96 -26.65 1.09 -1.94
C GLY A 96 -28.05 1.00 -2.56
N THR A 97 -28.58 -0.21 -2.65
CA THR A 97 -29.95 -0.47 -3.08
C THR A 97 -30.90 -0.40 -1.87
N PRO A 98 -32.03 0.34 -1.93
CA PRO A 98 -33.00 0.40 -0.84
C PRO A 98 -33.42 -1.01 -0.40
N ARG A 99 -33.49 -1.23 0.90
CA ARG A 99 -33.86 -2.50 1.58
C ARG A 99 -32.90 -3.68 1.37
N ILE A 100 -31.94 -3.59 0.42
CA ILE A 100 -30.94 -4.64 0.14
C ILE A 100 -29.58 -4.29 0.74
N GLY A 101 -29.18 -3.01 0.67
CA GLY A 101 -27.88 -2.53 1.10
C GLY A 101 -26.88 -2.42 -0.07
N PHE A 102 -25.61 -2.62 0.22
CA PHE A 102 -24.52 -2.51 -0.75
C PHE A 102 -24.10 -3.90 -1.20
N GLY A 103 -23.88 -4.10 -2.51
CA GLY A 103 -23.22 -5.29 -3.01
C GLY A 103 -21.78 -5.34 -2.53
N ILE A 104 -21.39 -6.42 -1.83
CA ILE A 104 -20.08 -6.51 -1.15
C ILE A 104 -18.93 -6.36 -2.13
N THR A 105 -18.92 -7.08 -3.25
CA THR A 105 -17.84 -6.99 -4.25
C THR A 105 -17.69 -5.56 -4.81
N GLY A 106 -18.81 -4.92 -5.16
CA GLY A 106 -18.79 -3.54 -5.67
C GLY A 106 -18.32 -2.54 -4.63
N LEU A 107 -18.67 -2.74 -3.35
CA LEU A 107 -18.26 -1.88 -2.25
C LEU A 107 -16.76 -2.04 -1.95
N ILE A 108 -16.22 -3.26 -1.97
CA ILE A 108 -14.77 -3.51 -1.84
C ILE A 108 -14.02 -2.73 -2.92
N THR A 109 -14.41 -2.89 -4.19
CA THR A 109 -13.77 -2.19 -5.31
C THR A 109 -13.86 -0.67 -5.19
N ALA A 110 -15.00 -0.14 -4.73
CA ALA A 110 -15.18 1.30 -4.53
C ALA A 110 -14.26 1.85 -3.43
N ILE A 111 -14.12 1.12 -2.32
CA ILE A 111 -13.23 1.51 -1.22
C ILE A 111 -11.77 1.41 -1.65
N GLU A 112 -11.36 0.32 -2.32
CA GLU A 112 -9.99 0.15 -2.81
C GLU A 112 -9.60 1.28 -3.77
N ARG A 113 -10.49 1.64 -4.71
CA ARG A 113 -10.28 2.78 -5.60
C ARG A 113 -10.19 4.10 -4.85
N PHE A 114 -11.08 4.34 -3.88
CA PHE A 114 -11.06 5.54 -3.05
C PHE A 114 -9.74 5.70 -2.28
N LEU A 115 -9.16 4.60 -1.80
CA LEU A 115 -7.87 4.58 -1.12
C LEU A 115 -6.67 4.59 -2.08
N GLY A 116 -6.87 4.44 -3.40
CA GLY A 116 -5.80 4.27 -4.37
C GLY A 116 -5.09 2.91 -4.27
N TRP A 117 -5.77 1.91 -3.72
CA TRP A 117 -5.24 0.55 -3.51
C TRP A 117 -5.54 -0.41 -4.68
N ASP A 118 -6.28 0.05 -5.67
CA ASP A 118 -6.55 -0.65 -6.94
C ASP A 118 -5.31 -0.75 -7.85
N ASN A 119 -4.28 0.08 -7.59
CA ASN A 119 -3.00 0.05 -8.28
C ASN A 119 -1.89 -0.46 -7.35
N GLN A 120 -0.97 -1.28 -7.89
CA GLN A 120 0.18 -1.74 -7.12
C GLN A 120 1.21 -0.60 -6.94
N THR A 121 1.12 0.12 -5.82
CA THR A 121 2.08 1.16 -5.47
C THR A 121 3.41 0.51 -5.05
N LYS A 122 4.47 0.82 -5.80
CA LYS A 122 5.83 0.41 -5.48
C LYS A 122 6.42 1.34 -4.42
N ALA A 123 7.12 0.75 -3.46
CA ALA A 123 7.83 1.50 -2.43
C ALA A 123 9.27 1.02 -2.26
N VAL A 124 10.11 1.87 -1.72
CA VAL A 124 11.41 1.50 -1.15
C VAL A 124 11.36 1.58 0.37
N LEU A 125 12.15 0.74 1.03
CA LEU A 125 12.34 0.79 2.48
C LEU A 125 13.78 1.22 2.77
N VAL A 126 13.94 2.18 3.67
CA VAL A 126 15.24 2.69 4.12
C VAL A 126 15.37 2.47 5.63
N GLY A 127 16.40 1.72 6.02
CA GLY A 127 16.65 1.25 7.37
C GLY A 127 16.19 -0.19 7.58
N VAL A 128 17.09 -1.17 7.41
CA VAL A 128 16.79 -2.62 7.52
C VAL A 128 17.19 -3.15 8.91
N GLY A 129 16.87 -2.36 9.95
CA GLY A 129 16.93 -2.80 11.35
C GLY A 129 15.77 -3.75 11.70
N SER A 130 15.49 -3.94 13.00
CA SER A 130 14.45 -4.88 13.46
C SER A 130 13.08 -4.57 12.85
N LEU A 131 12.63 -3.30 12.92
CA LEU A 131 11.33 -2.90 12.37
C LEU A 131 11.32 -2.99 10.83
N GLY A 132 12.34 -2.47 10.16
CA GLY A 132 12.44 -2.53 8.70
C GLY A 132 12.41 -3.96 8.18
N THR A 133 13.14 -4.88 8.83
CA THR A 133 13.11 -6.31 8.52
C THR A 133 11.71 -6.90 8.67
N ALA A 134 11.02 -6.59 9.77
CA ALA A 134 9.66 -7.05 9.99
C ALA A 134 8.68 -6.55 8.91
N LEU A 135 8.77 -5.28 8.54
CA LEU A 135 7.95 -4.70 7.46
C LEU A 135 8.26 -5.31 6.08
N LEU A 136 9.52 -5.61 5.77
CA LEU A 136 9.90 -6.32 4.54
C LEU A 136 9.26 -7.71 4.46
N GLY A 137 9.12 -8.40 5.58
CA GLY A 137 8.50 -9.73 5.67
C GLY A 137 6.98 -9.71 5.73
N TYR A 138 6.35 -8.55 5.88
CA TYR A 138 4.90 -8.47 6.04
C TYR A 138 4.18 -8.59 4.68
N HIS A 139 3.65 -9.77 4.40
CA HIS A 139 2.94 -10.06 3.15
C HIS A 139 1.58 -9.36 3.03
N GLY A 140 1.01 -8.90 4.14
CA GLY A 140 -0.30 -8.22 4.17
C GLY A 140 -0.37 -6.93 3.36
N PHE A 141 0.75 -6.28 3.07
CA PHE A 141 0.78 -5.05 2.26
C PHE A 141 0.23 -5.23 0.85
N GLN A 142 0.38 -6.41 0.26
CA GLN A 142 -0.16 -6.71 -1.07
C GLN A 142 -1.69 -6.60 -1.12
N ASN A 143 -2.37 -6.89 0.01
CA ASN A 143 -3.82 -6.73 0.13
C ASN A 143 -4.26 -5.25 0.12
N PHE A 144 -3.32 -4.34 0.27
CA PHE A 144 -3.54 -2.89 0.28
C PHE A 144 -2.93 -2.21 -0.95
N GLY A 145 -2.70 -2.97 -2.03
CA GLY A 145 -2.11 -2.44 -3.26
C GLY A 145 -0.69 -1.87 -3.07
N PHE A 146 0.06 -2.35 -2.08
CA PHE A 146 1.36 -1.83 -1.70
C PHE A 146 2.44 -2.91 -1.76
N ARG A 147 3.59 -2.61 -2.36
CA ARG A 147 4.71 -3.54 -2.46
C ARG A 147 6.05 -2.85 -2.27
N ILE A 148 6.82 -3.28 -1.28
CA ILE A 148 8.21 -2.85 -1.12
C ILE A 148 9.05 -3.60 -2.16
N VAL A 149 9.70 -2.86 -3.08
CA VAL A 149 10.47 -3.42 -4.20
C VAL A 149 11.98 -3.25 -4.03
N GLY A 150 12.43 -2.38 -3.11
CA GLY A 150 13.84 -2.14 -2.80
C GLY A 150 14.05 -1.94 -1.30
N ALA A 151 15.20 -2.38 -0.78
CA ALA A 151 15.60 -2.23 0.61
C ALA A 151 17.01 -1.61 0.67
N PHE A 152 17.18 -0.58 1.51
CA PHE A 152 18.41 0.20 1.59
C PHE A 152 18.85 0.38 3.03
N ASP A 153 20.16 0.33 3.25
CA ASP A 153 20.76 0.60 4.55
C ASP A 153 22.16 1.20 4.38
N HIS A 154 22.71 1.78 5.45
CA HIS A 154 24.08 2.28 5.50
C HIS A 154 25.07 1.29 6.12
N ASP A 155 24.59 0.28 6.88
CA ASP A 155 25.43 -0.69 7.57
C ASP A 155 26.06 -1.68 6.59
N PRO A 156 27.40 -1.66 6.42
CA PRO A 156 28.09 -2.59 5.53
C PRO A 156 27.91 -4.06 5.92
N LYS A 157 27.54 -4.33 7.19
CA LYS A 157 27.31 -5.71 7.67
C LYS A 157 26.06 -6.33 7.08
N ILE A 158 25.10 -5.54 6.64
CA ILE A 158 23.83 -6.03 6.09
C ILE A 158 23.68 -5.72 4.60
N ILE A 159 24.41 -4.76 4.05
CA ILE A 159 24.47 -4.51 2.61
C ILE A 159 24.89 -5.79 1.88
N GLY A 160 24.18 -6.12 0.82
CA GLY A 160 24.41 -7.33 0.02
C GLY A 160 23.66 -8.58 0.53
N LYS A 161 23.19 -8.61 1.77
CA LYS A 161 22.37 -9.72 2.30
C LYS A 161 20.96 -9.73 1.72
N TRP A 162 20.37 -10.91 1.68
CA TRP A 162 18.98 -11.10 1.31
C TRP A 162 18.09 -11.11 2.55
N VAL A 163 17.10 -10.24 2.57
CA VAL A 163 16.10 -10.13 3.65
C VAL A 163 14.72 -10.23 3.02
N HIS A 164 13.96 -11.25 3.38
CA HIS A 164 12.62 -11.52 2.85
C HIS A 164 12.52 -11.39 1.31
N GLY A 165 13.47 -11.98 0.59
CA GLY A 165 13.49 -11.95 -0.87
C GLY A 165 13.91 -10.63 -1.50
N ARG A 166 14.48 -9.69 -0.72
CA ARG A 166 15.06 -8.44 -1.19
C ARG A 166 16.55 -8.39 -0.84
N LYS A 167 17.39 -8.05 -1.81
CA LYS A 167 18.80 -7.76 -1.56
C LYS A 167 18.92 -6.36 -0.98
N VAL A 168 19.52 -6.22 0.19
CA VAL A 168 19.79 -4.92 0.80
C VAL A 168 20.88 -4.22 0.01
N GLN A 169 20.62 -2.97 -0.37
CA GLN A 169 21.53 -2.13 -1.16
C GLN A 169 22.07 -1.00 -0.29
N GLY A 170 23.23 -0.46 -0.66
CA GLY A 170 23.79 0.75 -0.05
C GLY A 170 22.99 1.99 -0.39
N MET A 171 23.10 3.02 0.46
CA MET A 171 22.39 4.29 0.28
C MET A 171 22.78 5.03 -1.01
N ASP A 172 23.97 4.79 -1.54
CA ASP A 172 24.45 5.28 -2.85
C ASP A 172 23.58 4.83 -4.02
N GLN A 173 22.93 3.66 -3.89
CA GLN A 173 22.04 3.09 -4.90
C GLN A 173 20.60 3.61 -4.81
N LEU A 174 20.22 4.31 -3.75
CA LEU A 174 18.84 4.76 -3.53
C LEU A 174 18.33 5.66 -4.67
N VAL A 175 19.08 6.73 -4.98
CA VAL A 175 18.67 7.71 -5.98
C VAL A 175 18.51 7.09 -7.37
N PRO A 176 19.50 6.37 -7.92
CA PRO A 176 19.34 5.74 -9.22
C PRO A 176 18.24 4.67 -9.26
N PHE A 177 18.04 3.93 -8.16
CA PHE A 177 16.99 2.92 -8.07
C PHE A 177 15.58 3.56 -8.10
N VAL A 178 15.36 4.60 -7.29
CA VAL A 178 14.07 5.31 -7.22
C VAL A 178 13.72 5.93 -8.56
N ARG A 179 14.67 6.63 -9.19
CA ARG A 179 14.43 7.31 -10.48
C ARG A 179 14.14 6.32 -11.62
N ARG A 180 14.93 5.24 -11.73
CA ARG A 180 14.72 4.22 -12.75
C ARG A 180 13.39 3.46 -12.59
N GLY A 181 12.96 3.25 -11.33
CA GLY A 181 11.73 2.53 -11.01
C GLY A 181 10.48 3.40 -10.96
N GLU A 182 10.64 4.73 -11.12
CA GLU A 182 9.56 5.73 -10.93
C GLU A 182 8.82 5.53 -9.60
N ILE A 183 9.59 5.33 -8.52
CA ILE A 183 9.04 4.97 -7.21
C ILE A 183 8.69 6.25 -6.46
N LEU A 184 7.44 6.39 -6.07
CA LEU A 184 6.92 7.60 -5.42
C LEU A 184 6.77 7.46 -3.90
N LEU A 185 6.86 6.25 -3.36
CA LEU A 185 6.62 5.98 -1.94
C LEU A 185 7.85 5.38 -1.26
N GLY A 186 8.15 5.87 -0.07
CA GLY A 186 9.23 5.37 0.75
C GLY A 186 8.80 5.07 2.18
N VAL A 187 9.34 4.01 2.76
CA VAL A 187 9.18 3.63 4.17
C VAL A 187 10.46 3.96 4.90
N LEU A 188 10.38 4.78 5.94
CA LEU A 188 11.51 5.26 6.71
C LEU A 188 11.53 4.63 8.09
N THR A 189 12.54 3.80 8.36
CA THR A 189 12.70 3.00 9.59
C THR A 189 14.12 3.11 10.16
N VAL A 190 14.75 4.27 10.01
CA VAL A 190 16.11 4.56 10.49
C VAL A 190 16.09 5.12 11.93
N PRO A 191 17.23 5.17 12.64
CA PRO A 191 17.35 5.88 13.91
C PRO A 191 16.98 7.37 13.79
N ALA A 192 16.48 7.92 14.90
CA ALA A 192 16.05 9.35 14.96
C ALA A 192 17.14 10.34 14.52
N SER A 193 18.40 10.05 14.87
CA SER A 193 19.55 10.93 14.57
C SER A 193 19.82 11.16 13.09
N VAL A 194 19.39 10.24 12.21
CA VAL A 194 19.62 10.32 10.75
C VAL A 194 18.31 10.41 9.96
N ALA A 195 17.16 10.50 10.66
CA ALA A 195 15.86 10.45 10.02
C ALA A 195 15.61 11.63 9.06
N GLN A 196 15.93 12.83 9.48
CA GLN A 196 15.72 14.05 8.67
C GLN A 196 16.56 14.01 7.38
N GLU A 197 17.88 13.79 7.52
CA GLU A 197 18.79 13.70 6.37
C GLU A 197 18.40 12.61 5.37
N THR A 198 18.01 11.45 5.90
CA THR A 198 17.54 10.31 5.07
C THR A 198 16.26 10.66 4.33
N ALA A 199 15.31 11.31 4.99
CA ALA A 199 14.05 11.73 4.37
C ALA A 199 14.27 12.77 3.26
N GLU A 200 15.18 13.71 3.46
CA GLU A 200 15.60 14.66 2.43
C GLU A 200 16.26 13.98 1.23
N LEU A 201 17.12 12.99 1.46
CA LEU A 201 17.70 12.19 0.38
C LEU A 201 16.60 11.45 -0.41
N MET A 202 15.62 10.86 0.27
CA MET A 202 14.46 10.23 -0.38
C MET A 202 13.67 11.24 -1.22
N ALA A 203 13.42 12.44 -0.70
CA ALA A 203 12.75 13.51 -1.44
C ALA A 203 13.55 13.93 -2.69
N ARG A 204 14.86 14.12 -2.56
CA ARG A 204 15.77 14.43 -3.70
C ARG A 204 15.82 13.30 -4.74
N ALA A 205 15.62 12.04 -4.31
CA ALA A 205 15.53 10.90 -5.21
C ALA A 205 14.25 10.92 -6.07
N GLY A 206 13.20 11.62 -5.64
CA GLY A 206 11.91 11.70 -6.33
C GLY A 206 10.74 11.10 -5.56
N ILE A 207 10.95 10.64 -4.33
CA ILE A 207 9.88 10.17 -3.45
C ILE A 207 8.90 11.31 -3.15
N LYS A 208 7.60 11.05 -3.25
CA LYS A 208 6.50 11.99 -3.00
C LYS A 208 5.73 11.69 -1.73
N GLY A 209 5.80 10.46 -1.22
CA GLY A 209 5.19 10.05 0.02
C GLY A 209 6.20 9.33 0.91
N ILE A 210 6.29 9.70 2.18
CA ILE A 210 7.14 9.02 3.16
C ILE A 210 6.29 8.49 4.30
N TRP A 211 6.26 7.17 4.45
CA TRP A 211 5.69 6.51 5.61
C TRP A 211 6.74 6.44 6.70
N ASN A 212 6.62 7.33 7.68
CA ASN A 212 7.64 7.61 8.68
C ASN A 212 7.38 6.85 9.98
N PHE A 213 8.20 5.86 10.27
CA PHE A 213 8.20 5.09 11.52
C PHE A 213 9.21 5.60 12.56
N THR A 214 9.86 6.73 12.30
CA THR A 214 10.78 7.34 13.26
C THR A 214 10.01 8.26 14.23
N PRO A 215 10.52 8.50 15.44
CA PRO A 215 9.88 9.44 16.36
C PRO A 215 9.97 10.91 15.93
N VAL A 216 10.72 11.20 14.85
CA VAL A 216 11.01 12.56 14.40
C VAL A 216 9.86 13.10 13.55
N LYS A 217 9.48 14.36 13.79
CA LYS A 217 8.65 15.13 12.86
C LYS A 217 9.57 15.63 11.73
N LEU A 218 9.31 15.16 10.52
CA LEU A 218 10.14 15.52 9.36
C LEU A 218 9.75 16.89 8.81
N GLU A 219 10.75 17.68 8.45
CA GLU A 219 10.62 18.95 7.73
C GLU A 219 10.96 18.69 6.26
N LEU A 220 9.96 18.72 5.40
CA LEU A 220 10.08 18.34 3.99
C LEU A 220 9.46 19.41 3.09
N PRO A 221 9.89 19.50 1.83
CA PRO A 221 9.23 20.37 0.86
C PRO A 221 7.73 20.06 0.74
N ASP A 222 6.90 21.07 0.46
CA ASP A 222 5.44 20.94 0.34
C ASP A 222 4.98 19.86 -0.68
N ALA A 223 5.84 19.54 -1.64
CA ALA A 223 5.60 18.52 -2.64
C ALA A 223 5.75 17.08 -2.12
N VAL A 224 6.21 16.89 -0.87
CA VAL A 224 6.44 15.57 -0.25
C VAL A 224 5.52 15.42 0.95
N ILE A 225 4.63 14.43 0.89
CA ILE A 225 3.72 14.10 1.98
C ILE A 225 4.42 13.14 2.95
N SER A 226 4.39 13.44 4.24
CA SER A 226 4.84 12.52 5.28
C SER A 226 3.68 12.11 6.18
N GLN A 227 3.52 10.79 6.36
CA GLN A 227 2.64 10.21 7.36
C GLN A 227 3.50 9.56 8.45
N LYS A 228 3.43 10.11 9.67
CA LYS A 228 4.10 9.52 10.85
C LYS A 228 3.23 8.44 11.46
N GLU A 229 3.85 7.32 11.80
CA GLU A 229 3.27 6.27 12.65
C GLU A 229 3.88 6.32 14.03
N ASP A 230 3.02 6.36 15.06
CA ASP A 230 3.44 6.35 16.46
C ASP A 230 2.88 5.12 17.16
N LEU A 231 3.76 4.14 17.38
CA LEU A 231 3.39 2.91 18.08
C LEU A 231 2.99 3.16 19.55
N ALA A 232 3.42 4.29 20.12
CA ALA A 232 3.09 4.65 21.49
C ALA A 232 1.63 5.11 21.64
N GLU A 233 0.99 5.64 20.57
CA GLU A 233 -0.42 6.07 20.64
C GLU A 233 -1.35 4.93 21.08
N GLY A 234 -1.22 3.75 20.46
CA GLY A 234 -2.02 2.57 20.81
C GLY A 234 -1.76 2.08 22.24
N LEU A 235 -0.49 2.09 22.64
CA LEU A 235 -0.10 1.70 23.99
C LEU A 235 -0.63 2.68 25.06
N ALA A 236 -0.58 3.99 24.78
CA ALA A 236 -1.11 5.01 25.69
C ALA A 236 -2.63 4.84 25.90
N VAL A 237 -3.39 4.61 24.81
CA VAL A 237 -4.84 4.33 24.91
C VAL A 237 -5.11 3.09 25.75
N LEU A 238 -4.37 2.01 25.51
CA LEU A 238 -4.52 0.76 26.28
C LEU A 238 -4.20 0.97 27.76
N SER A 239 -3.06 1.58 28.08
CA SER A 239 -2.64 1.87 29.46
C SER A 239 -3.68 2.73 30.19
N HIS A 240 -4.19 3.77 29.53
CA HIS A 240 -5.21 4.63 30.13
C HIS A 240 -6.49 3.85 30.45
N ARG A 241 -6.98 3.01 29.54
CA ARG A 241 -8.18 2.18 29.77
C ARG A 241 -7.99 1.17 30.90
N LEU A 242 -6.82 0.55 31.00
CA LEU A 242 -6.50 -0.37 32.09
C LEU A 242 -6.55 0.32 33.46
N HIS A 243 -6.03 1.56 33.55
CA HIS A 243 -6.09 2.33 34.81
C HIS A 243 -7.50 2.79 35.19
N GLN A 244 -8.43 2.91 34.21
CA GLN A 244 -9.83 3.25 34.50
C GLN A 244 -10.68 2.03 34.90
N SER A 245 -10.18 0.81 34.69
CA SER A 245 -10.88 -0.46 34.97
C SER A 245 -10.56 -1.03 36.32
N HIS A 246 -9.68 -0.38 37.08
CA HIS A 246 -9.31 -0.66 38.47
C HIS A 246 -9.63 0.53 39.35
#